data_7f6bb5cebaa82e11831fc03b6ecd2ba3
#
_entry.id   7f6bb5cebaa82e11831fc03b6ecd2ba3
#
_cell.length_a   1.000
_cell.length_b   1.000
_cell.length_c   1.000
_cell.angle_alpha   90.00
_cell.angle_beta   90.00
_cell.angle_gamma   90.00
#
_symmetry.space_group_name_H-M   'P 1'
#
loop_
_entity.id
_entity.type
_entity.pdbx_description
1 polymer ?
#
loop_
_entity_poly.entity_id
_entity_poly.type
_entity_poly.pdbx_seq_one_letter_code
_entity_poly.pdbx_strand_id
1 'polypeptide(L)'
;MKPMRLVLMALALFTQGALGIEVNADETATNKNVPVEVIFETNKGSFALELFPEKAPITVANFLTYVDEGFYENSIFHSVKPDFVIQAGAFEKGMKPKPKQKIRAPIKNESSNRLKNLSGTISMARKSHPDTATSQFFINLSHNARLDYKSDFQPGYAVFGRVSQGTDVIEKIARVPTTKVDRLSDVPVEEVVILSAQRKVSIAAQDAGEKTDAAVQKQQGFVAGEDYIVLDRPVPTRDSSKIEVVEMFSYGCPHCYEFETPIKAWSKQQSGDVDFWVFPAVWNKSMALYAGAFYAARELKVEEKIHQPLFTAIVIEQKSIRNESDLAEFFAKHGVDKKVFTEAFNSTAVKTRVKHAEERVRLYKPVGVPEIVVNGKYRIDRMRAGGLAEMLAVAEYLVNKERAGLKK
;
A
#
# COMPACT_ATOMS: atom_id res chain seq x y z
N MET A 1 -40.48 82.31 -25.42
CA MET A 1 -41.77 82.80 -24.83
C MET A 1 -42.58 81.65 -24.36
N LYS A 2 -42.88 81.67 -23.07
CA LYS A 2 -43.84 80.91 -22.29
C LYS A 2 -43.52 79.37 -21.99
N PRO A 3 -43.72 79.06 -20.77
CA PRO A 3 -43.31 77.79 -20.16
C PRO A 3 -44.46 76.77 -20.14
N MET A 4 -44.14 75.50 -19.99
CA MET A 4 -45.20 74.56 -19.76
C MET A 4 -44.81 73.56 -18.57
N ARG A 5 -45.75 73.40 -17.79
CA ARG A 5 -45.83 72.95 -16.45
C ARG A 5 -45.40 71.42 -16.28
N LEU A 6 -44.70 71.26 -15.22
CA LEU A 6 -44.43 70.03 -14.52
C LEU A 6 -45.73 69.34 -14.06
N VAL A 7 -45.91 68.03 -14.37
CA VAL A 7 -46.83 67.14 -13.70
C VAL A 7 -46.03 65.97 -13.13
N LEU A 8 -45.94 65.96 -11.82
CA LEU A 8 -45.41 64.80 -11.07
C LEU A 8 -46.48 63.69 -11.07
N MET A 9 -46.11 62.52 -11.52
CA MET A 9 -46.83 61.29 -11.29
C MET A 9 -45.96 60.36 -10.52
N ALA A 10 -46.30 60.08 -9.25
CA ALA A 10 -45.63 59.15 -8.38
C ALA A 10 -45.91 57.73 -8.85
N LEU A 11 -44.87 57.00 -9.19
CA LEU A 11 -44.99 55.58 -9.46
C LEU A 11 -44.28 54.81 -8.32
N ALA A 12 -45.08 54.06 -7.58
CA ALA A 12 -44.61 53.17 -6.51
C ALA A 12 -43.77 52.05 -7.10
N LEU A 13 -42.48 51.97 -6.71
CA LEU A 13 -41.65 50.86 -7.01
C LEU A 13 -41.88 49.71 -6.01
N PHE A 14 -42.45 48.63 -6.48
CA PHE A 14 -42.37 47.33 -5.83
C PHE A 14 -40.94 46.76 -6.06
N THR A 15 -40.18 46.73 -5.00
CA THR A 15 -38.88 45.97 -5.00
C THR A 15 -39.19 44.51 -4.75
N GLN A 16 -39.18 43.69 -5.78
CA GLN A 16 -39.02 42.23 -5.63
C GLN A 16 -37.54 41.95 -5.32
N GLY A 17 -37.28 41.47 -4.09
CA GLY A 17 -35.99 40.96 -3.68
C GLY A 17 -35.69 39.66 -4.43
N ALA A 18 -34.77 39.75 -5.40
CA ALA A 18 -34.12 38.55 -5.95
C ALA A 18 -33.08 38.09 -4.92
N LEU A 19 -33.37 37.00 -4.23
CA LEU A 19 -32.35 36.23 -3.52
C LEU A 19 -31.38 35.67 -4.55
N GLY A 20 -30.24 36.34 -4.70
CA GLY A 20 -29.10 35.81 -5.40
C GLY A 20 -28.54 34.62 -4.62
N ILE A 21 -28.74 33.44 -5.16
CA ILE A 21 -27.96 32.25 -4.72
C ILE A 21 -26.57 32.46 -5.29
N GLU A 22 -25.64 32.92 -4.46
CA GLU A 22 -24.22 32.82 -4.75
C GLU A 22 -23.88 31.33 -4.74
N VAL A 23 -23.72 30.75 -5.92
CA VAL A 23 -23.12 29.42 -6.08
C VAL A 23 -21.64 29.60 -5.83
N ASN A 24 -21.20 29.33 -4.60
CA ASN A 24 -19.79 29.20 -4.28
C ASN A 24 -19.21 28.03 -5.10
N ALA A 25 -18.49 28.35 -6.14
CA ALA A 25 -17.68 27.42 -6.92
C ALA A 25 -16.38 27.14 -6.14
N ASP A 26 -16.48 26.41 -5.01
CA ASP A 26 -15.30 25.84 -4.35
C ASP A 26 -15.71 24.73 -3.36
N GLU A 27 -16.21 23.63 -3.90
CA GLU A 27 -16.32 22.35 -3.18
C GLU A 27 -16.10 21.17 -4.14
N THR A 28 -14.94 21.12 -4.79
CA THR A 28 -14.33 19.87 -5.20
C THR A 28 -13.07 19.62 -4.36
N ALA A 29 -13.23 19.66 -3.04
CA ALA A 29 -12.28 19.02 -2.13
C ALA A 29 -12.41 17.52 -2.32
N THR A 30 -11.68 16.98 -3.31
CA THR A 30 -11.42 15.55 -3.42
C THR A 30 -10.84 15.09 -2.09
N ASN A 31 -11.56 14.18 -1.43
CA ASN A 31 -11.15 13.54 -0.18
C ASN A 31 -9.77 12.89 -0.38
N LYS A 32 -8.71 13.53 0.11
CA LYS A 32 -7.28 13.24 -0.17
C LYS A 32 -6.77 11.93 0.44
N ASN A 33 -7.62 11.10 1.02
CA ASN A 33 -7.20 9.94 1.82
C ASN A 33 -7.73 8.57 1.35
N VAL A 34 -8.35 8.46 0.18
CA VAL A 34 -8.79 7.15 -0.33
C VAL A 34 -7.75 6.65 -1.33
N PRO A 35 -7.09 5.50 -1.08
CA PRO A 35 -6.19 4.90 -2.05
C PRO A 35 -6.90 4.65 -3.38
N VAL A 36 -6.29 5.07 -4.48
CA VAL A 36 -6.79 4.76 -5.82
C VAL A 36 -6.32 3.36 -6.17
N GLU A 37 -7.24 2.41 -6.14
CA GLU A 37 -6.94 1.01 -6.46
C GLU A 37 -7.51 0.61 -7.82
N VAL A 38 -6.78 -0.28 -8.52
CA VAL A 38 -7.21 -0.91 -9.77
C VAL A 38 -7.04 -2.41 -9.66
N ILE A 39 -8.12 -3.16 -9.90
CA ILE A 39 -8.12 -4.62 -9.91
C ILE A 39 -7.91 -5.11 -11.33
N PHE A 40 -6.96 -6.00 -11.51
CA PHE A 40 -6.70 -6.73 -12.75
C PHE A 40 -7.11 -8.18 -12.58
N GLU A 41 -7.99 -8.63 -13.47
CA GLU A 41 -8.32 -10.03 -13.64
C GLU A 41 -7.48 -10.60 -14.78
N THR A 42 -6.82 -11.72 -14.57
CA THR A 42 -6.05 -12.40 -15.62
C THR A 42 -6.40 -13.89 -15.69
N ASN A 43 -6.02 -14.57 -16.77
CA ASN A 43 -6.14 -16.03 -16.87
C ASN A 43 -5.17 -16.79 -15.92
N LYS A 44 -4.34 -16.08 -15.14
CA LYS A 44 -3.46 -16.66 -14.11
C LYS A 44 -3.91 -16.31 -12.68
N GLY A 45 -5.01 -15.53 -12.53
CA GLY A 45 -5.57 -15.03 -11.27
C GLY A 45 -5.68 -13.51 -11.26
N SER A 46 -6.15 -12.98 -10.12
CA SER A 46 -6.41 -11.55 -9.95
C SER A 46 -5.32 -10.91 -9.09
N PHE A 47 -4.98 -9.66 -9.40
CA PHE A 47 -4.10 -8.83 -8.58
C PHE A 47 -4.64 -7.40 -8.52
N ALA A 48 -4.28 -6.66 -7.48
CA ALA A 48 -4.66 -5.26 -7.34
C ALA A 48 -3.42 -4.36 -7.31
N LEU A 49 -3.59 -3.16 -7.85
CA LEU A 49 -2.61 -2.08 -7.84
C LEU A 49 -3.12 -0.95 -6.96
N GLU A 50 -2.29 -0.45 -6.06
CA GLU A 50 -2.46 0.83 -5.38
C GLU A 50 -1.67 1.89 -6.14
N LEU A 51 -2.32 2.98 -6.54
CA LEU A 51 -1.73 4.06 -7.33
C LEU A 51 -1.38 5.26 -6.46
N PHE A 52 -0.38 6.04 -6.87
CA PHE A 52 0.16 7.19 -6.12
C PHE A 52 -0.09 8.53 -6.84
N PRO A 53 -1.34 9.04 -6.89
CA PRO A 53 -1.68 10.25 -7.63
C PRO A 53 -0.94 11.50 -7.13
N GLU A 54 -0.60 11.56 -5.84
CA GLU A 54 0.18 12.68 -5.28
C GLU A 54 1.66 12.67 -5.72
N LYS A 55 2.20 11.51 -6.10
CA LYS A 55 3.59 11.34 -6.54
C LYS A 55 3.76 11.36 -8.04
N ALA A 56 2.74 10.92 -8.78
CA ALA A 56 2.76 10.81 -10.23
C ALA A 56 1.38 11.16 -10.83
N PRO A 57 0.88 12.40 -10.64
CA PRO A 57 -0.47 12.79 -11.03
C PRO A 57 -0.76 12.61 -12.52
N ILE A 58 0.16 12.98 -13.40
CA ILE A 58 -0.01 12.86 -14.85
C ILE A 58 -0.03 11.38 -15.27
N THR A 59 0.87 10.59 -14.70
CA THR A 59 1.00 9.16 -15.00
C THR A 59 -0.22 8.39 -14.52
N VAL A 60 -0.68 8.65 -13.29
CA VAL A 60 -1.86 8.01 -12.71
C VAL A 60 -3.11 8.40 -13.51
N ALA A 61 -3.31 9.68 -13.82
CA ALA A 61 -4.46 10.12 -14.62
C ALA A 61 -4.49 9.46 -16.01
N ASN A 62 -3.35 9.38 -16.70
CA ASN A 62 -3.22 8.71 -17.98
C ASN A 62 -3.55 7.20 -17.87
N PHE A 63 -2.98 6.51 -16.88
CA PHE A 63 -3.21 5.09 -16.66
C PHE A 63 -4.68 4.80 -16.36
N LEU A 64 -5.29 5.57 -15.48
CA LEU A 64 -6.70 5.43 -15.11
C LEU A 64 -7.64 5.69 -16.29
N THR A 65 -7.29 6.64 -17.17
CA THR A 65 -8.08 6.85 -18.39
C THR A 65 -8.08 5.61 -19.29
N TYR A 66 -6.96 4.92 -19.44
CA TYR A 66 -6.90 3.65 -20.17
C TYR A 66 -7.68 2.53 -19.45
N VAL A 67 -7.68 2.50 -18.12
CA VAL A 67 -8.47 1.57 -17.32
C VAL A 67 -9.96 1.79 -17.56
N ASP A 68 -10.43 3.05 -17.43
CA ASP A 68 -11.84 3.43 -17.54
C ASP A 68 -12.40 3.18 -18.96
N GLU A 69 -11.55 3.29 -19.98
CA GLU A 69 -11.89 3.00 -21.38
C GLU A 69 -11.84 1.50 -21.74
N GLY A 70 -11.56 0.62 -20.77
CA GLY A 70 -11.40 -0.81 -21.01
C GLY A 70 -10.23 -1.16 -21.94
N PHE A 71 -9.25 -0.24 -22.10
CA PHE A 71 -8.12 -0.42 -23.03
C PHE A 71 -7.30 -1.67 -22.72
N TYR A 72 -7.17 -2.04 -21.45
CA TYR A 72 -6.37 -3.19 -21.04
C TYR A 72 -7.08 -4.53 -21.18
N GLU A 73 -8.40 -4.55 -21.44
CA GLU A 73 -9.12 -5.79 -21.72
C GLU A 73 -8.56 -6.49 -22.95
N ASN A 74 -8.41 -7.80 -22.86
CA ASN A 74 -7.76 -8.64 -23.86
C ASN A 74 -6.30 -8.27 -24.17
N SER A 75 -5.68 -7.37 -23.39
CA SER A 75 -4.22 -7.16 -23.48
C SER A 75 -3.48 -8.36 -22.92
N ILE A 76 -2.24 -8.54 -23.39
CA ILE A 76 -1.36 -9.61 -22.89
C ILE A 76 -0.13 -9.04 -22.20
N PHE A 77 0.41 -9.78 -21.25
CA PHE A 77 1.78 -9.60 -20.81
C PHE A 77 2.69 -10.16 -21.89
N HIS A 78 3.16 -9.28 -22.77
CA HIS A 78 3.92 -9.63 -23.96
C HIS A 78 5.42 -9.80 -23.72
N SER A 79 5.92 -9.44 -22.55
CA SER A 79 7.30 -9.65 -22.13
C SER A 79 7.34 -10.02 -20.66
N VAL A 80 7.92 -11.19 -20.37
CA VAL A 80 8.11 -11.71 -19.01
C VAL A 80 9.61 -12.02 -18.87
N LYS A 81 10.30 -11.20 -18.10
CA LYS A 81 11.73 -11.37 -17.80
C LYS A 81 11.87 -11.73 -16.33
N PRO A 82 12.09 -13.01 -15.99
CA PRO A 82 12.32 -13.44 -14.61
C PRO A 82 13.37 -12.57 -13.92
N ASP A 83 13.16 -12.30 -12.62
CA ASP A 83 14.04 -11.46 -11.79
C ASP A 83 14.25 -10.02 -12.29
N PHE A 84 13.44 -9.57 -13.25
CA PHE A 84 13.50 -8.21 -13.75
C PHE A 84 12.11 -7.57 -13.82
N VAL A 85 11.32 -7.77 -14.88
CA VAL A 85 10.00 -7.15 -15.05
C VAL A 85 9.02 -8.05 -15.81
N ILE A 86 7.73 -7.81 -15.63
CA ILE A 86 6.66 -8.23 -16.53
C ILE A 86 6.01 -6.99 -17.15
N GLN A 87 5.79 -6.99 -18.47
CA GLN A 87 5.32 -5.81 -19.22
C GLN A 87 4.09 -6.10 -20.05
N ALA A 88 3.12 -5.17 -20.03
CA ALA A 88 1.85 -5.24 -20.76
C ALA A 88 1.47 -3.90 -21.43
N GLY A 89 0.33 -3.87 -22.14
CA GLY A 89 -0.27 -2.66 -22.70
C GLY A 89 0.16 -2.29 -24.12
N ALA A 90 0.93 -3.19 -24.82
CA ALA A 90 1.31 -2.99 -26.23
C ALA A 90 0.51 -3.86 -27.19
N PHE A 91 0.12 -5.06 -26.76
CA PHE A 91 -0.45 -6.10 -27.60
C PHE A 91 -1.75 -6.65 -26.99
N GLU A 92 -2.63 -7.09 -27.89
CA GLU A 92 -3.82 -7.89 -27.58
C GLU A 92 -3.53 -9.37 -27.83
N LYS A 93 -4.45 -10.22 -27.39
CA LYS A 93 -4.44 -11.67 -27.64
C LYS A 93 -4.09 -11.98 -29.10
N GLY A 94 -3.22 -12.98 -29.32
CA GLY A 94 -2.67 -13.33 -30.62
C GLY A 94 -1.54 -12.40 -31.09
N MET A 95 -0.83 -11.74 -30.16
CA MET A 95 0.27 -10.81 -30.43
C MET A 95 -0.10 -9.67 -31.39
N LYS A 96 -1.39 -9.28 -31.43
CA LYS A 96 -1.87 -8.18 -32.27
C LYS A 96 -1.51 -6.84 -31.61
N PRO A 97 -0.82 -5.92 -32.29
CA PRO A 97 -0.53 -4.58 -31.73
C PRO A 97 -1.84 -3.84 -31.42
N LYS A 98 -1.87 -3.12 -30.29
CA LYS A 98 -3.00 -2.25 -29.96
C LYS A 98 -3.24 -1.21 -31.06
N PRO A 99 -4.51 -0.94 -31.45
CA PRO A 99 -4.83 0.02 -32.48
C PRO A 99 -4.27 1.42 -32.16
N LYS A 100 -3.57 2.03 -33.11
CA LYS A 100 -2.94 3.35 -32.93
C LYS A 100 -3.94 4.43 -32.52
N GLN A 101 -5.18 4.35 -33.00
CA GLN A 101 -6.28 5.29 -32.70
C GLN A 101 -6.71 5.27 -31.23
N LYS A 102 -6.45 4.15 -30.53
CA LYS A 102 -6.72 4.00 -29.10
C LYS A 102 -5.57 4.43 -28.22
N ILE A 103 -4.39 4.73 -28.79
CA ILE A 103 -3.22 5.18 -28.06
C ILE A 103 -3.23 6.71 -27.96
N ARG A 104 -3.29 7.22 -26.73
CA ARG A 104 -3.30 8.64 -26.43
C ARG A 104 -1.94 9.29 -26.69
N ALA A 105 -1.91 10.62 -26.68
CA ALA A 105 -0.66 11.38 -26.75
C ALA A 105 0.31 10.97 -25.63
N PRO A 106 1.62 11.01 -25.89
CA PRO A 106 2.62 10.75 -24.88
C PRO A 106 2.53 11.73 -23.70
N ILE A 107 2.90 11.26 -22.51
CA ILE A 107 2.90 12.06 -21.29
C ILE A 107 4.31 12.42 -20.84
N LYS A 108 4.41 13.48 -20.01
CA LYS A 108 5.64 13.88 -19.34
C LYS A 108 6.10 12.77 -18.37
N ASN A 109 7.40 12.53 -18.32
CA ASN A 109 8.00 11.57 -17.40
C ASN A 109 8.09 12.16 -15.98
N GLU A 110 7.45 11.52 -15.02
CA GLU A 110 7.44 11.92 -13.61
C GLU A 110 8.43 11.12 -12.75
N SER A 111 9.45 10.51 -13.35
CA SER A 111 10.42 9.67 -12.63
C SER A 111 11.25 10.42 -11.58
N SER A 112 11.31 11.77 -11.64
CA SER A 112 11.93 12.62 -10.61
C SER A 112 11.14 12.67 -9.30
N ASN A 113 10.01 11.97 -9.20
CA ASN A 113 9.17 11.87 -8.00
C ASN A 113 9.83 11.14 -6.82
N ARG A 114 11.07 10.70 -6.97
CA ARG A 114 11.91 9.99 -5.97
C ARG A 114 11.44 8.58 -5.62
N LEU A 115 10.40 8.07 -6.26
CA LEU A 115 10.00 6.68 -6.12
C LEU A 115 11.02 5.77 -6.82
N LYS A 116 11.23 4.58 -6.24
CA LYS A 116 12.20 3.61 -6.72
C LYS A 116 11.52 2.42 -7.41
N ASN A 117 12.18 1.86 -8.43
CA ASN A 117 11.73 0.64 -9.10
C ASN A 117 12.04 -0.59 -8.24
N LEU A 118 11.36 -0.69 -7.09
CA LEU A 118 11.45 -1.82 -6.15
C LEU A 118 10.58 -2.98 -6.63
N SER A 119 10.84 -4.18 -6.10
CA SER A 119 9.96 -5.33 -6.34
C SER A 119 8.51 -5.00 -5.98
N GLY A 120 7.58 -5.37 -6.88
CA GLY A 120 6.15 -5.10 -6.71
C GLY A 120 5.70 -3.70 -7.17
N THR A 121 6.59 -2.76 -7.49
CA THR A 121 6.17 -1.44 -8.02
C THR A 121 5.79 -1.52 -9.50
N ILE A 122 4.84 -0.66 -9.91
CA ILE A 122 4.44 -0.48 -11.30
C ILE A 122 5.00 0.83 -11.85
N SER A 123 5.53 0.78 -13.09
CA SER A 123 6.16 1.91 -13.77
C SER A 123 5.70 2.00 -15.23
N MET A 124 5.70 3.23 -15.79
CA MET A 124 5.38 3.44 -17.21
C MET A 124 6.56 3.07 -18.10
N ALA A 125 6.31 2.20 -19.06
CA ALA A 125 7.26 1.92 -20.14
C ALA A 125 7.29 3.11 -21.11
N ARG A 126 8.48 3.39 -21.69
CA ARG A 126 8.73 4.48 -22.64
C ARG A 126 9.79 4.12 -23.67
N LYS A 127 9.89 4.93 -24.71
CA LYS A 127 10.99 4.86 -25.69
C LYS A 127 12.24 5.57 -25.15
N SER A 128 13.22 5.82 -26.03
CA SER A 128 14.50 6.47 -25.65
C SER A 128 14.29 7.87 -25.06
N HIS A 129 13.43 8.70 -25.66
CA HIS A 129 13.12 10.01 -25.12
C HIS A 129 12.24 9.87 -23.86
N PRO A 130 12.49 10.61 -22.78
CA PRO A 130 11.77 10.46 -21.51
C PRO A 130 10.26 10.64 -21.62
N ASP A 131 9.80 11.66 -22.36
CA ASP A 131 8.39 12.03 -22.49
C ASP A 131 7.72 11.28 -23.66
N THR A 132 7.82 9.95 -23.65
CA THR A 132 7.25 9.08 -24.70
C THR A 132 6.39 7.96 -24.16
N ALA A 133 6.10 7.96 -22.87
CA ALA A 133 5.20 7.00 -22.25
C ALA A 133 3.76 7.21 -22.75
N THR A 134 3.05 6.11 -23.01
CA THR A 134 1.65 6.14 -23.44
C THR A 134 0.81 5.14 -22.64
N SER A 135 0.60 3.92 -23.13
CA SER A 135 -0.27 2.89 -22.53
C SER A 135 0.49 1.75 -21.87
N GLN A 136 1.77 1.55 -22.21
CA GLN A 136 2.51 0.41 -21.72
C GLN A 136 3.02 0.62 -20.29
N PHE A 137 2.92 -0.42 -19.48
CA PHE A 137 3.44 -0.42 -18.12
C PHE A 137 4.22 -1.72 -17.86
N PHE A 138 5.03 -1.70 -16.81
CA PHE A 138 5.68 -2.91 -16.30
C PHE A 138 5.60 -2.97 -14.78
N ILE A 139 5.58 -4.20 -14.26
CA ILE A 139 5.69 -4.49 -12.83
C ILE A 139 7.10 -5.01 -12.58
N ASN A 140 7.78 -4.43 -11.60
CA ASN A 140 9.11 -4.83 -11.19
C ASN A 140 9.06 -6.13 -10.38
N LEU A 141 9.82 -7.14 -10.78
CA LEU A 141 9.96 -8.42 -10.08
C LEU A 141 11.09 -8.41 -9.05
N SER A 142 12.01 -7.47 -9.19
CA SER A 142 13.15 -7.27 -8.29
C SER A 142 13.45 -5.78 -8.13
N HIS A 143 14.45 -5.45 -7.30
CA HIS A 143 14.94 -4.08 -7.21
C HIS A 143 15.76 -3.72 -8.45
N ASN A 144 15.20 -2.86 -9.30
CA ASN A 144 15.77 -2.45 -10.58
C ASN A 144 16.39 -1.05 -10.51
N ALA A 145 17.42 -0.83 -9.67
CA ALA A 145 18.07 0.47 -9.46
C ALA A 145 18.55 1.16 -10.75
N ARG A 146 18.82 0.40 -11.81
CA ARG A 146 19.16 0.95 -13.13
C ARG A 146 18.00 1.68 -13.82
N LEU A 147 16.76 1.42 -13.41
CA LEU A 147 15.55 2.05 -13.92
C LEU A 147 15.15 3.30 -13.13
N ASP A 148 15.82 3.57 -12.02
CA ASP A 148 15.55 4.74 -11.18
C ASP A 148 16.02 6.04 -11.83
N TYR A 149 15.33 7.14 -11.47
CA TYR A 149 15.81 8.48 -11.77
C TYR A 149 17.15 8.74 -11.08
N LYS A 150 18.12 9.22 -11.84
CA LYS A 150 19.42 9.66 -11.31
C LYS A 150 19.68 11.14 -11.57
N SER A 151 19.27 11.63 -12.73
CA SER A 151 19.37 13.03 -13.16
C SER A 151 18.49 13.24 -14.39
N ASP A 152 18.35 14.49 -14.84
CA ASP A 152 17.64 14.81 -16.08
C ASP A 152 18.29 14.19 -17.33
N PHE A 153 19.59 13.86 -17.27
CA PHE A 153 20.29 13.12 -18.32
C PHE A 153 20.09 11.59 -18.23
N GLN A 154 19.67 11.11 -17.06
CA GLN A 154 19.34 9.71 -16.78
C GLN A 154 18.00 9.65 -16.04
N PRO A 155 16.90 9.98 -16.74
CA PRO A 155 15.61 10.24 -16.08
C PRO A 155 14.90 8.97 -15.59
N GLY A 156 15.36 7.77 -15.94
CA GLY A 156 14.74 6.54 -15.48
C GLY A 156 13.30 6.35 -15.94
N TYR A 157 12.49 5.61 -15.15
CA TYR A 157 11.11 5.25 -15.41
C TYR A 157 10.22 5.68 -14.22
N ALA A 158 9.10 6.32 -14.52
CA ALA A 158 8.20 6.83 -13.50
C ALA A 158 7.45 5.69 -12.81
N VAL A 159 7.77 5.44 -11.55
CA VAL A 159 6.96 4.62 -10.65
C VAL A 159 5.73 5.43 -10.28
N PHE A 160 4.53 4.81 -10.40
CA PHE A 160 3.26 5.48 -10.13
C PHE A 160 2.30 4.67 -9.27
N GLY A 161 2.73 3.50 -8.77
CA GLY A 161 1.94 2.63 -7.91
C GLY A 161 2.70 1.36 -7.53
N ARG A 162 1.98 0.44 -6.92
CA ARG A 162 2.51 -0.88 -6.53
C ARG A 162 1.42 -1.94 -6.56
N VAL A 163 1.82 -3.19 -6.60
CA VAL A 163 0.94 -4.34 -6.34
C VAL A 163 0.54 -4.31 -4.87
N SER A 164 -0.74 -4.17 -4.58
CA SER A 164 -1.31 -4.18 -3.23
C SER A 164 -1.84 -5.57 -2.85
N GLN A 165 -2.29 -6.36 -3.83
CA GLN A 165 -2.81 -7.71 -3.65
C GLN A 165 -2.41 -8.61 -4.83
N GLY A 166 -2.38 -9.94 -4.62
CA GLY A 166 -2.11 -10.90 -5.70
C GLY A 166 -0.64 -11.00 -6.10
N THR A 167 0.30 -10.80 -5.16
CA THR A 167 1.74 -10.99 -5.40
C THR A 167 2.07 -12.40 -5.89
N ASP A 168 1.34 -13.42 -5.39
CA ASP A 168 1.45 -14.80 -5.86
C ASP A 168 1.06 -14.96 -7.34
N VAL A 169 0.09 -14.17 -7.81
CA VAL A 169 -0.29 -14.13 -9.25
C VAL A 169 0.82 -13.50 -10.08
N ILE A 170 1.43 -12.41 -9.59
CA ILE A 170 2.60 -11.81 -10.23
C ILE A 170 3.77 -12.81 -10.31
N GLU A 171 4.01 -13.57 -9.23
CA GLU A 171 5.03 -14.63 -9.23
C GLU A 171 4.70 -15.78 -10.20
N LYS A 172 3.42 -16.21 -10.30
CA LYS A 172 2.98 -17.19 -11.30
C LYS A 172 3.23 -16.70 -12.71
N ILE A 173 2.91 -15.43 -13.00
CA ILE A 173 3.19 -14.81 -14.30
C ILE A 173 4.69 -14.75 -14.56
N ALA A 174 5.49 -14.37 -13.58
CA ALA A 174 6.94 -14.28 -13.69
C ALA A 174 7.64 -15.61 -14.03
N ARG A 175 7.00 -16.75 -13.74
CA ARG A 175 7.56 -18.11 -13.95
C ARG A 175 7.01 -18.83 -15.18
N VAL A 176 6.16 -18.18 -16.00
CA VAL A 176 5.67 -18.82 -17.23
C VAL A 176 6.82 -19.07 -18.20
N PRO A 177 6.82 -20.20 -18.93
CA PRO A 177 7.78 -20.44 -20.01
C PRO A 177 7.69 -19.34 -21.06
N THR A 178 8.85 -18.85 -21.53
CA THR A 178 8.92 -17.80 -22.54
C THR A 178 9.67 -18.27 -23.78
N THR A 179 9.40 -17.63 -24.90
CA THR A 179 10.01 -17.89 -26.20
C THR A 179 10.29 -16.58 -26.93
N LYS A 180 10.96 -16.68 -28.07
CA LYS A 180 11.16 -15.55 -28.99
C LYS A 180 10.07 -15.57 -30.06
N VAL A 181 9.39 -14.44 -30.24
CA VAL A 181 8.42 -14.21 -31.33
C VAL A 181 8.89 -12.98 -32.11
N ASP A 182 9.21 -13.14 -33.37
CA ASP A 182 9.79 -12.11 -34.23
C ASP A 182 11.01 -11.43 -33.59
N ARG A 183 10.91 -10.12 -33.31
CA ARG A 183 11.96 -9.31 -32.68
C ARG A 183 11.82 -9.22 -31.16
N LEU A 184 10.78 -9.83 -30.59
CA LEU A 184 10.52 -9.82 -29.16
C LEU A 184 11.10 -11.07 -28.51
N SER A 185 11.95 -10.90 -27.52
CA SER A 185 12.38 -11.95 -26.61
C SER A 185 11.44 -11.99 -25.41
N ASP A 186 11.47 -13.09 -24.69
CA ASP A 186 10.78 -13.25 -23.40
C ASP A 186 9.24 -13.16 -23.49
N VAL A 187 8.66 -13.59 -24.64
CA VAL A 187 7.21 -13.67 -24.85
C VAL A 187 6.69 -14.97 -24.22
N PRO A 188 5.65 -14.93 -23.36
CA PRO A 188 5.06 -16.14 -22.82
C PRO A 188 4.62 -17.12 -23.91
N VAL A 189 4.98 -18.41 -23.76
CA VAL A 189 4.55 -19.49 -24.69
C VAL A 189 3.02 -19.63 -24.66
N GLU A 190 2.45 -19.63 -23.46
CA GLU A 190 1.01 -19.49 -23.26
C GLU A 190 0.70 -18.05 -22.90
N GLU A 191 -0.16 -17.41 -23.66
CA GLU A 191 -0.50 -16.02 -23.43
C GLU A 191 -1.04 -15.77 -22.02
N VAL A 192 -0.46 -14.82 -21.33
CA VAL A 192 -1.00 -14.27 -20.09
C VAL A 192 -1.90 -13.10 -20.44
N VAL A 193 -3.21 -13.34 -20.38
CA VAL A 193 -4.24 -12.41 -20.84
C VAL A 193 -4.83 -11.64 -19.67
N ILE A 194 -4.94 -10.33 -19.81
CA ILE A 194 -5.71 -9.45 -18.93
C ILE A 194 -7.17 -9.53 -19.37
N LEU A 195 -8.03 -10.09 -18.55
CA LEU A 195 -9.46 -10.26 -18.80
C LEU A 195 -10.23 -8.98 -18.53
N SER A 196 -9.89 -8.28 -17.46
CA SER A 196 -10.42 -6.96 -17.12
C SER A 196 -9.41 -6.14 -16.30
N ALA A 197 -9.58 -4.81 -16.33
CA ALA A 197 -8.90 -3.88 -15.45
C ALA A 197 -9.91 -2.81 -15.04
N GLN A 198 -10.22 -2.70 -13.74
CA GLN A 198 -11.28 -1.83 -13.25
C GLN A 198 -10.84 -1.08 -12.00
N ARG A 199 -11.27 0.18 -11.85
CA ARG A 199 -11.11 0.88 -10.59
C ARG A 199 -11.92 0.17 -9.50
N LYS A 200 -11.32 0.00 -8.33
CA LYS A 200 -12.08 -0.35 -7.14
C LYS A 200 -12.85 0.90 -6.70
N VAL A 201 -14.15 0.91 -6.90
CA VAL A 201 -15.00 2.02 -6.49
C VAL A 201 -15.11 1.99 -4.97
N SER A 202 -14.46 2.91 -4.27
CA SER A 202 -14.79 3.21 -2.88
C SER A 202 -16.17 3.85 -2.85
N ILE A 203 -17.16 3.14 -2.33
CA ILE A 203 -18.51 3.68 -2.11
C ILE A 203 -18.41 4.66 -0.93
N ALA A 204 -18.07 5.91 -1.20
CA ALA A 204 -18.11 7.01 -0.26
C ALA A 204 -18.67 8.31 -0.87
N ALA A 205 -19.54 8.21 -1.90
CA ALA A 205 -20.35 9.35 -2.37
C ALA A 205 -21.46 8.85 -3.28
N GLN A 206 -22.52 8.27 -2.75
CA GLN A 206 -23.87 8.26 -3.35
C GLN A 206 -24.86 7.74 -2.31
N ASP A 207 -25.29 8.62 -1.41
CA ASP A 207 -26.52 8.41 -0.66
C ASP A 207 -27.60 9.28 -1.29
N ALA A 208 -28.26 8.74 -2.32
CA ALA A 208 -29.62 9.07 -2.74
C ALA A 208 -30.04 8.11 -3.87
N GLY A 209 -30.78 7.07 -3.53
CA GLY A 209 -31.62 6.33 -4.48
C GLY A 209 -31.06 5.00 -5.00
N GLU A 210 -31.69 3.99 -4.49
CA GLU A 210 -31.72 2.59 -4.94
C GLU A 210 -30.80 1.60 -4.20
N LYS A 211 -31.39 1.01 -3.16
CA LYS A 211 -30.89 -0.20 -2.49
C LYS A 211 -30.94 -1.35 -3.46
N THR A 212 -29.79 -1.79 -3.94
CA THR A 212 -29.66 -3.08 -4.59
C THR A 212 -28.77 -4.03 -3.77
N ASP A 213 -29.11 -5.30 -3.76
CA ASP A 213 -28.77 -6.37 -2.83
C ASP A 213 -27.29 -6.71 -2.57
N ALA A 214 -26.31 -6.00 -3.17
CA ALA A 214 -24.87 -6.25 -2.96
C ALA A 214 -24.31 -5.64 -1.66
N ALA A 215 -24.98 -4.68 -1.05
CA ALA A 215 -24.58 -4.09 0.24
C ALA A 215 -24.99 -4.93 1.45
N VAL A 216 -25.85 -5.93 1.24
CA VAL A 216 -26.37 -6.82 2.32
C VAL A 216 -25.36 -7.92 2.67
N GLN A 217 -24.39 -8.25 1.81
CA GLN A 217 -23.42 -9.33 2.08
C GLN A 217 -22.23 -8.95 2.99
N LYS A 218 -21.96 -7.68 3.26
CA LYS A 218 -20.93 -7.27 4.24
C LYS A 218 -21.46 -7.02 5.67
N GLN A 219 -22.72 -7.28 5.94
CA GLN A 219 -23.26 -7.35 7.31
C GLN A 219 -23.09 -8.73 7.98
N GLN A 220 -22.63 -9.73 7.27
CA GLN A 220 -22.18 -10.99 7.86
C GLN A 220 -20.66 -10.89 8.10
N GLY A 221 -20.27 -10.81 9.37
CA GLY A 221 -18.92 -10.58 9.86
C GLY A 221 -17.82 -11.42 9.17
N PHE A 222 -16.55 -11.06 9.41
CA PHE A 222 -15.38 -11.77 8.87
C PHE A 222 -15.38 -13.25 9.25
N VAL A 223 -14.92 -14.12 8.33
CA VAL A 223 -15.03 -15.57 8.40
C VAL A 223 -13.71 -16.22 8.82
N ALA A 224 -13.75 -17.05 9.85
CA ALA A 224 -12.60 -17.84 10.28
C ALA A 224 -12.16 -18.81 9.18
N GLY A 225 -10.86 -18.88 8.90
CA GLY A 225 -10.29 -19.68 7.83
C GLY A 225 -10.15 -18.93 6.50
N GLU A 226 -10.98 -17.91 6.26
CA GLU A 226 -10.92 -17.03 5.08
C GLU A 226 -10.20 -15.72 5.38
N ASP A 227 -10.74 -14.90 6.28
CA ASP A 227 -10.21 -13.56 6.59
C ASP A 227 -9.17 -13.57 7.71
N TYR A 228 -9.24 -14.55 8.62
CA TYR A 228 -8.31 -14.74 9.73
C TYR A 228 -8.21 -16.20 10.14
N ILE A 229 -7.15 -16.55 10.86
CA ILE A 229 -6.92 -17.92 11.40
C ILE A 229 -7.26 -17.95 12.88
N VAL A 230 -8.00 -18.97 13.30
CA VAL A 230 -8.12 -19.33 14.72
C VAL A 230 -6.92 -20.22 15.09
N LEU A 231 -6.15 -19.83 16.09
CA LEU A 231 -4.99 -20.61 16.53
C LEU A 231 -5.46 -21.92 17.18
N ASP A 232 -4.77 -23.01 16.91
CA ASP A 232 -5.06 -24.35 17.46
C ASP A 232 -5.10 -24.34 18.99
N ARG A 233 -4.25 -23.50 19.60
CA ARG A 233 -4.19 -23.28 21.05
C ARG A 233 -4.02 -21.81 21.31
N PRO A 234 -4.86 -21.21 22.17
CA PRO A 234 -4.68 -19.82 22.58
C PRO A 234 -3.31 -19.62 23.25
N VAL A 235 -2.65 -18.53 22.92
CA VAL A 235 -1.40 -18.10 23.56
C VAL A 235 -1.74 -17.16 24.71
N PRO A 236 -1.16 -17.33 25.90
CA PRO A 236 -1.42 -16.47 27.03
C PRO A 236 -1.11 -15.00 26.72
N THR A 237 -2.03 -14.11 27.10
CA THR A 237 -1.90 -12.65 26.98
C THR A 237 -1.08 -12.08 28.12
N ARG A 238 -0.57 -10.84 27.96
CA ARG A 238 0.19 -10.14 29.01
C ARG A 238 -0.69 -9.73 30.19
N ASP A 239 -1.93 -9.36 29.89
CA ASP A 239 -2.95 -8.92 30.85
C ASP A 239 -4.27 -9.55 30.47
N SER A 240 -4.72 -10.51 31.27
CA SER A 240 -5.99 -11.24 31.03
C SER A 240 -7.25 -10.40 31.28
N SER A 241 -7.11 -9.19 31.88
CA SER A 241 -8.22 -8.26 32.07
C SER A 241 -8.48 -7.39 30.85
N LYS A 242 -7.62 -7.45 29.82
CA LYS A 242 -7.70 -6.67 28.59
C LYS A 242 -7.72 -7.55 27.34
N ILE A 243 -8.20 -6.97 26.26
CA ILE A 243 -8.13 -7.61 24.95
C ILE A 243 -6.76 -7.27 24.35
N GLU A 244 -5.88 -8.25 24.30
CA GLU A 244 -4.54 -8.07 23.75
C GLU A 244 -4.59 -8.00 22.21
N VAL A 245 -3.94 -6.99 21.64
CA VAL A 245 -3.70 -6.89 20.19
C VAL A 245 -2.20 -6.74 19.96
N VAL A 246 -1.61 -7.68 19.25
CA VAL A 246 -0.16 -7.75 19.06
C VAL A 246 0.17 -7.63 17.58
N GLU A 247 1.03 -6.69 17.21
CA GLU A 247 1.63 -6.65 15.89
C GLU A 247 3.00 -7.33 15.88
N MET A 248 3.20 -8.21 14.90
CA MET A 248 4.51 -8.76 14.55
C MET A 248 5.06 -8.02 13.34
N PHE A 249 6.27 -7.47 13.46
CA PHE A 249 6.90 -6.69 12.40
C PHE A 249 8.38 -7.07 12.17
N SER A 250 9.00 -6.51 11.12
CA SER A 250 10.46 -6.55 10.93
C SER A 250 10.94 -5.25 10.27
N TYR A 251 12.05 -4.70 10.74
CA TYR A 251 12.67 -3.53 10.11
C TYR A 251 13.10 -3.77 8.65
N GLY A 252 13.32 -5.01 8.25
CA GLY A 252 13.63 -5.34 6.84
C GLY A 252 12.41 -5.53 5.96
N CYS A 253 11.19 -5.30 6.47
CA CYS A 253 9.95 -5.54 5.74
C CYS A 253 9.32 -4.23 5.23
N PRO A 254 9.23 -4.02 3.90
CA PRO A 254 8.58 -2.83 3.33
C PRO A 254 7.12 -2.66 3.78
N HIS A 255 6.35 -3.76 3.82
CA HIS A 255 4.96 -3.71 4.25
C HIS A 255 4.80 -3.37 5.74
N CYS A 256 5.75 -3.74 6.59
CA CYS A 256 5.74 -3.30 7.98
C CYS A 256 6.00 -1.79 8.08
N TYR A 257 6.94 -1.26 7.28
CA TYR A 257 7.16 0.19 7.18
C TYR A 257 5.90 0.95 6.78
N GLU A 258 5.15 0.42 5.80
CA GLU A 258 3.90 1.00 5.33
C GLU A 258 2.78 0.91 6.37
N PHE A 259 2.78 -0.15 7.16
CA PHE A 259 1.74 -0.42 8.16
C PHE A 259 1.91 0.40 9.44
N GLU A 260 3.10 0.92 9.72
CA GLU A 260 3.43 1.70 10.91
C GLU A 260 2.46 2.88 11.17
N THR A 261 2.17 3.68 10.15
CA THR A 261 1.26 4.83 10.30
C THR A 261 -0.19 4.41 10.51
N PRO A 262 -0.78 3.52 9.69
CA PRO A 262 -2.15 3.04 9.88
C PRO A 262 -2.38 2.37 11.23
N ILE A 263 -1.50 1.45 11.64
CA ILE A 263 -1.71 0.70 12.89
C ILE A 263 -1.55 1.58 14.13
N LYS A 264 -0.61 2.53 14.12
CA LYS A 264 -0.49 3.54 15.18
C LYS A 264 -1.71 4.46 15.28
N ALA A 265 -2.29 4.84 14.14
CA ALA A 265 -3.52 5.63 14.13
C ALA A 265 -4.70 4.81 14.70
N TRP A 266 -4.85 3.56 14.27
CA TRP A 266 -5.86 2.64 14.78
C TRP A 266 -5.69 2.39 16.28
N SER A 267 -4.49 2.12 16.76
CA SER A 267 -4.24 1.82 18.18
C SER A 267 -4.60 3.00 19.11
N LYS A 268 -4.42 4.24 18.65
CA LYS A 268 -4.80 5.45 19.41
C LYS A 268 -6.33 5.64 19.53
N GLN A 269 -7.10 5.01 18.66
CA GLN A 269 -8.57 5.07 18.69
C GLN A 269 -9.16 3.99 19.59
N GLN A 270 -8.35 3.04 20.06
CA GLN A 270 -8.84 1.96 20.90
C GLN A 270 -9.13 2.44 22.31
N SER A 271 -10.18 1.87 22.90
CA SER A 271 -10.57 2.15 24.30
C SER A 271 -9.60 1.45 25.28
N GLY A 272 -9.63 1.87 26.54
CA GLY A 272 -8.70 1.40 27.57
C GLY A 272 -8.77 -0.08 27.92
N ASP A 273 -9.75 -0.81 27.38
CA ASP A 273 -9.90 -2.26 27.48
C ASP A 273 -9.03 -3.04 26.48
N VAL A 274 -8.34 -2.34 25.55
CA VAL A 274 -7.42 -2.94 24.58
C VAL A 274 -5.97 -2.73 25.03
N ASP A 275 -5.18 -3.79 25.07
CA ASP A 275 -3.73 -3.78 25.30
C ASP A 275 -3.00 -3.96 23.97
N PHE A 276 -2.71 -2.85 23.26
CA PHE A 276 -1.95 -2.87 22.01
C PHE A 276 -0.44 -2.80 22.26
N TRP A 277 0.31 -3.69 21.61
CA TRP A 277 1.76 -3.65 21.62
C TRP A 277 2.36 -4.33 20.39
N VAL A 278 3.65 -4.10 20.16
CA VAL A 278 4.37 -4.60 18.99
C VAL A 278 5.63 -5.34 19.39
N PHE A 279 6.03 -6.34 18.60
CA PHE A 279 7.34 -6.98 18.75
C PHE A 279 7.94 -7.39 17.40
N PRO A 280 9.28 -7.38 17.30
CA PRO A 280 9.96 -7.80 16.09
C PRO A 280 9.94 -9.32 15.94
N ALA A 281 9.47 -9.84 14.82
CA ALA A 281 9.54 -11.25 14.50
C ALA A 281 10.99 -11.69 14.28
N VAL A 282 11.31 -12.93 14.71
CA VAL A 282 12.68 -13.49 14.61
C VAL A 282 12.63 -14.88 13.99
N TRP A 283 13.06 -14.99 12.71
CA TRP A 283 13.22 -16.26 11.99
C TRP A 283 14.66 -16.56 11.59
N ASN A 284 15.53 -15.55 11.58
CA ASN A 284 16.90 -15.65 11.11
C ASN A 284 17.82 -14.65 11.83
N LYS A 285 19.12 -14.76 11.58
CA LYS A 285 20.14 -13.92 12.23
C LYS A 285 19.97 -12.43 11.98
N SER A 286 19.58 -12.01 10.76
CA SER A 286 19.35 -10.59 10.45
C SER A 286 18.17 -10.04 11.23
N MET A 287 17.09 -10.80 11.34
CA MET A 287 15.93 -10.40 12.14
C MET A 287 16.24 -10.38 13.63
N ALA A 288 17.08 -11.29 14.14
CA ALA A 288 17.57 -11.24 15.51
C ALA A 288 18.40 -9.99 15.80
N LEU A 289 19.24 -9.57 14.86
CA LEU A 289 19.99 -8.31 14.92
C LEU A 289 19.05 -7.10 15.03
N TYR A 290 18.03 -7.04 14.19
CA TYR A 290 17.06 -5.96 14.21
C TYR A 290 16.16 -5.98 15.46
N ALA A 291 15.81 -7.16 15.95
CA ALA A 291 15.12 -7.32 17.23
C ALA A 291 15.95 -6.81 18.40
N GLY A 292 17.25 -7.08 18.39
CA GLY A 292 18.19 -6.54 19.36
C GLY A 292 18.20 -5.00 19.35
N ALA A 293 18.23 -4.38 18.17
CA ALA A 293 18.16 -2.93 18.03
C ALA A 293 16.86 -2.34 18.60
N PHE A 294 15.72 -2.96 18.32
CA PHE A 294 14.42 -2.56 18.85
C PHE A 294 14.38 -2.59 20.38
N TYR A 295 14.81 -3.70 20.96
CA TYR A 295 14.80 -3.83 22.40
C TYR A 295 15.88 -2.99 23.12
N ALA A 296 17.02 -2.75 22.47
CA ALA A 296 18.02 -1.80 22.97
C ALA A 296 17.48 -0.36 22.98
N ALA A 297 16.78 0.05 21.92
CA ALA A 297 16.13 1.36 21.85
C ALA A 297 15.08 1.55 22.98
N ARG A 298 14.31 0.50 23.28
CA ARG A 298 13.36 0.49 24.42
C ARG A 298 14.06 0.55 25.78
N GLU A 299 15.11 -0.25 25.95
CA GLU A 299 15.91 -0.23 27.20
C GLU A 299 16.50 1.14 27.48
N LEU A 300 16.98 1.79 26.44
CA LEU A 300 17.56 3.14 26.51
C LEU A 300 16.51 4.26 26.48
N LYS A 301 15.22 3.94 26.34
CA LYS A 301 14.09 4.90 26.23
C LYS A 301 14.24 5.88 25.07
N VAL A 302 14.81 5.42 23.96
CA VAL A 302 15.02 6.21 22.74
C VAL A 302 14.24 5.66 21.53
N GLU A 303 13.27 4.79 21.77
CA GLU A 303 12.48 4.14 20.72
C GLU A 303 11.88 5.15 19.73
N GLU A 304 11.27 6.23 20.22
CA GLU A 304 10.67 7.28 19.37
C GLU A 304 11.67 7.93 18.42
N LYS A 305 12.92 8.06 18.84
CA LYS A 305 14.01 8.67 18.04
C LYS A 305 14.63 7.68 17.04
N ILE A 306 14.53 6.38 17.30
CA ILE A 306 15.24 5.34 16.56
C ILE A 306 14.33 4.57 15.62
N HIS A 307 13.11 4.26 16.04
CA HIS A 307 12.24 3.30 15.35
C HIS A 307 11.97 3.69 13.90
N GLN A 308 11.37 4.85 13.66
CA GLN A 308 11.05 5.29 12.30
C GLN A 308 12.30 5.58 11.44
N PRO A 309 13.35 6.26 11.95
CA PRO A 309 14.61 6.41 11.23
C PRO A 309 15.27 5.09 10.84
N LEU A 310 15.23 4.06 11.70
CA LEU A 310 15.82 2.75 11.41
C LEU A 310 15.05 2.04 10.29
N PHE A 311 13.73 2.07 10.31
CA PHE A 311 12.90 1.60 9.20
C PHE A 311 13.25 2.33 7.90
N THR A 312 13.31 3.65 7.92
CA THR A 312 13.64 4.47 6.75
C THR A 312 15.03 4.11 6.22
N ALA A 313 16.01 4.00 7.11
CA ALA A 313 17.38 3.64 6.72
C ALA A 313 17.45 2.28 6.01
N ILE A 314 16.74 1.27 6.53
CA ILE A 314 16.79 -0.11 6.00
C ILE A 314 15.92 -0.25 4.76
N VAL A 315 14.65 0.23 4.80
CA VAL A 315 13.66 -0.03 3.73
C VAL A 315 13.78 0.98 2.60
N ILE A 316 13.91 2.27 2.91
CA ILE A 316 13.86 3.34 1.91
C ILE A 316 15.26 3.67 1.40
N GLU A 317 16.21 3.91 2.31
CA GLU A 317 17.58 4.28 1.94
C GLU A 317 18.45 3.06 1.62
N GLN A 318 17.96 1.84 1.92
CA GLN A 318 18.62 0.57 1.69
C GLN A 318 20.02 0.50 2.28
N LYS A 319 20.21 1.15 3.43
CA LYS A 319 21.47 1.10 4.15
C LYS A 319 21.78 -0.33 4.58
N SER A 320 22.99 -0.75 4.31
CA SER A 320 23.50 -2.05 4.71
C SER A 320 23.83 -2.06 6.19
N ILE A 321 22.89 -2.48 7.04
CA ILE A 321 23.07 -2.65 8.48
C ILE A 321 23.11 -4.16 8.75
N ARG A 322 24.30 -4.73 8.90
CA ARG A 322 24.52 -6.19 8.91
C ARG A 322 25.01 -6.75 10.24
N ASN A 323 25.48 -5.88 11.12
CA ASN A 323 26.10 -6.26 12.38
C ASN A 323 25.87 -5.21 13.47
N GLU A 324 26.30 -5.52 14.68
CA GLU A 324 26.19 -4.65 15.84
C GLU A 324 26.93 -3.30 15.66
N SER A 325 28.09 -3.31 15.00
CA SER A 325 28.87 -2.08 14.75
C SER A 325 28.10 -1.12 13.85
N ASP A 326 27.46 -1.62 12.79
CA ASP A 326 26.61 -0.80 11.90
C ASP A 326 25.45 -0.15 12.69
N LEU A 327 24.85 -0.93 13.62
CA LEU A 327 23.79 -0.41 14.50
C LEU A 327 24.33 0.63 15.46
N ALA A 328 25.51 0.41 16.08
CA ALA A 328 26.14 1.37 16.98
C ALA A 328 26.43 2.70 16.26
N GLU A 329 26.90 2.64 14.99
CA GLU A 329 27.08 3.82 14.15
C GLU A 329 25.74 4.52 13.86
N PHE A 330 24.70 3.74 13.59
CA PHE A 330 23.36 4.28 13.33
C PHE A 330 22.82 5.00 14.58
N PHE A 331 22.90 4.36 15.75
CA PHE A 331 22.44 4.95 17.01
C PHE A 331 23.22 6.20 17.37
N ALA A 332 24.55 6.22 17.14
CA ALA A 332 25.39 7.39 17.39
C ALA A 332 24.95 8.60 16.56
N LYS A 333 24.58 8.41 15.30
CA LYS A 333 24.04 9.47 14.43
C LYS A 333 22.70 10.03 14.92
N HIS A 334 22.00 9.29 15.80
CA HIS A 334 20.75 9.70 16.42
C HIS A 334 20.90 10.09 17.90
N GLY A 335 22.14 10.38 18.32
CA GLY A 335 22.42 10.94 19.64
C GLY A 335 22.54 9.93 20.78
N VAL A 336 22.77 8.66 20.47
CA VAL A 336 23.03 7.60 21.46
C VAL A 336 24.50 7.20 21.39
N ASP A 337 25.24 7.35 22.48
CA ASP A 337 26.66 6.95 22.53
C ASP A 337 26.84 5.46 22.16
N LYS A 338 27.87 5.14 21.36
CA LYS A 338 28.13 3.78 20.87
C LYS A 338 28.35 2.77 21.98
N LYS A 339 29.06 3.13 23.03
CA LYS A 339 29.33 2.26 24.17
C LYS A 339 28.05 1.99 24.95
N VAL A 340 27.23 3.01 25.16
CA VAL A 340 25.90 2.89 25.79
C VAL A 340 25.00 1.98 25.01
N PHE A 341 24.95 2.14 23.67
CA PHE A 341 24.20 1.24 22.80
C PHE A 341 24.71 -0.21 22.90
N THR A 342 26.02 -0.42 22.76
CA THR A 342 26.64 -1.75 22.80
C THR A 342 26.38 -2.46 24.12
N GLU A 343 26.48 -1.75 25.24
CA GLU A 343 26.15 -2.30 26.57
C GLU A 343 24.68 -2.72 26.67
N ALA A 344 23.76 -1.85 26.23
CA ALA A 344 22.33 -2.17 26.22
C ALA A 344 21.99 -3.34 25.27
N PHE A 345 22.50 -3.32 24.04
CA PHE A 345 22.29 -4.36 23.04
C PHE A 345 22.75 -5.74 23.52
N ASN A 346 23.87 -5.79 24.26
CA ASN A 346 24.46 -7.03 24.79
C ASN A 346 23.94 -7.39 26.18
N SER A 347 23.07 -6.59 26.78
CA SER A 347 22.51 -6.85 28.10
C SER A 347 21.69 -8.17 28.14
N THR A 348 21.65 -8.81 29.30
CA THR A 348 20.81 -9.97 29.52
C THR A 348 19.34 -9.65 29.27
N ALA A 349 18.88 -8.46 29.61
CA ALA A 349 17.50 -8.02 29.40
C ALA A 349 17.13 -8.01 27.92
N VAL A 350 17.95 -7.42 27.04
CA VAL A 350 17.71 -7.38 25.59
C VAL A 350 17.78 -8.77 24.99
N LYS A 351 18.79 -9.56 25.32
CA LYS A 351 18.92 -10.95 24.83
C LYS A 351 17.73 -11.82 25.21
N THR A 352 17.23 -11.69 26.45
CA THR A 352 16.03 -12.40 26.90
C THR A 352 14.78 -11.98 26.13
N ARG A 353 14.60 -10.67 25.87
CA ARG A 353 13.46 -10.18 25.08
C ARG A 353 13.50 -10.67 23.63
N VAL A 354 14.68 -10.72 23.00
CA VAL A 354 14.86 -11.32 21.65
C VAL A 354 14.48 -12.80 21.65
N LYS A 355 14.90 -13.56 22.66
CA LYS A 355 14.53 -14.97 22.81
C LYS A 355 13.01 -15.14 23.00
N HIS A 356 12.38 -14.32 23.82
CA HIS A 356 10.92 -14.35 23.99
C HIS A 356 10.18 -14.00 22.69
N ALA A 357 10.70 -13.06 21.87
CA ALA A 357 10.14 -12.77 20.57
C ALA A 357 10.22 -13.98 19.62
N GLU A 358 11.35 -14.69 19.61
CA GLU A 358 11.52 -15.94 18.86
C GLU A 358 10.53 -17.03 19.32
N GLU A 359 10.34 -17.19 20.65
CA GLU A 359 9.39 -18.12 21.22
C GLU A 359 7.94 -17.77 20.82
N ARG A 360 7.55 -16.47 20.87
CA ARG A 360 6.21 -16.02 20.44
C ARG A 360 5.96 -16.29 18.95
N VAL A 361 6.95 -16.10 18.10
CA VAL A 361 6.86 -16.45 16.68
C VAL A 361 6.55 -17.95 16.51
N ARG A 362 7.17 -18.82 17.28
CA ARG A 362 6.88 -20.27 17.25
C ARG A 362 5.46 -20.59 17.71
N LEU A 363 4.93 -19.86 18.69
CA LEU A 363 3.58 -20.04 19.21
C LEU A 363 2.50 -19.54 18.25
N TYR A 364 2.70 -18.35 17.69
CA TYR A 364 1.74 -17.73 16.76
C TYR A 364 1.81 -18.33 15.35
N LYS A 365 2.93 -18.96 14.97
CA LYS A 365 3.17 -19.58 13.66
C LYS A 365 2.84 -18.64 12.49
N PRO A 366 3.34 -17.38 12.46
CA PRO A 366 3.05 -16.47 11.39
C PRO A 366 3.62 -16.97 10.07
N VAL A 367 2.96 -16.61 8.95
CA VAL A 367 3.43 -16.92 7.59
C VAL A 367 4.24 -15.80 6.99
N GLY A 368 4.20 -14.60 7.60
CA GLY A 368 4.93 -13.43 7.17
C GLY A 368 4.89 -12.31 8.20
N VAL A 369 5.27 -11.10 7.79
CA VAL A 369 5.06 -9.85 8.52
C VAL A 369 4.68 -8.74 7.54
N PRO A 370 3.82 -7.75 7.95
CA PRO A 370 3.20 -7.67 9.27
C PRO A 370 2.07 -8.69 9.45
N GLU A 371 1.88 -9.16 10.67
CA GLU A 371 0.70 -9.91 11.10
C GLU A 371 0.20 -9.38 12.44
N ILE A 372 -1.10 -9.50 12.70
CA ILE A 372 -1.74 -9.13 13.96
C ILE A 372 -2.24 -10.40 14.65
N VAL A 373 -2.11 -10.46 15.98
CA VAL A 373 -2.77 -11.46 16.80
C VAL A 373 -3.70 -10.77 17.78
N VAL A 374 -4.97 -11.19 17.81
CA VAL A 374 -5.98 -10.68 18.75
C VAL A 374 -6.22 -11.70 19.84
N ASN A 375 -6.08 -11.26 21.08
CA ASN A 375 -6.34 -11.99 22.34
C ASN A 375 -5.68 -13.37 22.40
N GLY A 376 -4.50 -13.52 21.76
CA GLY A 376 -3.77 -14.80 21.67
C GLY A 376 -4.54 -15.91 20.95
N LYS A 377 -5.67 -15.62 20.31
CA LYS A 377 -6.59 -16.58 19.71
C LYS A 377 -6.66 -16.50 18.19
N TYR A 378 -6.62 -15.30 17.64
CA TYR A 378 -6.88 -15.04 16.23
C TYR A 378 -5.66 -14.40 15.58
N ARG A 379 -5.18 -14.98 14.50
CA ARG A 379 -4.08 -14.44 13.70
C ARG A 379 -4.60 -13.90 12.38
N ILE A 380 -4.20 -12.68 12.06
CA ILE A 380 -4.58 -11.94 10.87
C ILE A 380 -3.33 -11.73 10.04
N ASP A 381 -3.27 -12.33 8.88
CA ASP A 381 -2.24 -12.06 7.89
C ASP A 381 -2.79 -11.19 6.74
N ARG A 382 -1.92 -10.42 6.12
CA ARG A 382 -2.27 -9.47 5.07
C ARG A 382 -2.96 -10.12 3.86
N MET A 383 -2.55 -11.33 3.51
CA MET A 383 -3.07 -12.03 2.33
C MET A 383 -4.52 -12.44 2.52
N ARG A 384 -4.85 -13.01 3.69
CA ARG A 384 -6.22 -13.44 4.03
C ARG A 384 -7.13 -12.25 4.26
N ALA A 385 -6.66 -11.27 4.99
CA ALA A 385 -7.45 -10.07 5.25
C ALA A 385 -7.78 -9.27 3.99
N GLY A 386 -6.98 -9.41 2.91
CA GLY A 386 -7.16 -8.69 1.66
C GLY A 386 -6.34 -7.39 1.55
N GLY A 387 -5.49 -7.08 2.54
CA GLY A 387 -4.64 -5.89 2.52
C GLY A 387 -4.28 -5.39 3.93
N LEU A 388 -3.47 -4.33 4.01
CA LEU A 388 -3.06 -3.75 5.29
C LEU A 388 -4.23 -3.01 5.99
N ALA A 389 -5.09 -2.34 5.23
CA ALA A 389 -6.27 -1.66 5.78
C ALA A 389 -7.31 -2.68 6.28
N GLU A 390 -7.52 -3.74 5.54
CA GLU A 390 -8.43 -4.82 5.87
C GLU A 390 -7.97 -5.59 7.12
N MET A 391 -6.65 -5.73 7.34
CA MET A 391 -6.14 -6.28 8.61
C MET A 391 -6.64 -5.52 9.82
N LEU A 392 -6.73 -4.18 9.75
CA LEU A 392 -7.26 -3.35 10.84
C LEU A 392 -8.77 -3.52 11.01
N ALA A 393 -9.52 -3.67 9.91
CA ALA A 393 -10.95 -3.94 9.96
C ALA A 393 -11.25 -5.31 10.60
N VAL A 394 -10.48 -6.34 10.24
CA VAL A 394 -10.56 -7.67 10.87
C VAL A 394 -10.16 -7.60 12.34
N ALA A 395 -9.11 -6.86 12.69
CA ALA A 395 -8.68 -6.68 14.08
C ALA A 395 -9.77 -6.00 14.92
N GLU A 396 -10.40 -4.94 14.40
CA GLU A 396 -11.53 -4.24 15.05
C GLU A 396 -12.72 -5.16 15.25
N TYR A 397 -13.08 -5.95 14.24
CA TYR A 397 -14.14 -6.96 14.35
C TYR A 397 -13.84 -7.97 15.45
N LEU A 398 -12.61 -8.48 15.53
CA LEU A 398 -12.21 -9.48 16.52
C LEU A 398 -12.12 -8.90 17.93
N VAL A 399 -11.65 -7.66 18.08
CA VAL A 399 -11.69 -6.93 19.36
C VAL A 399 -13.12 -6.79 19.84
N ASN A 400 -14.05 -6.39 18.98
CA ASN A 400 -15.46 -6.26 19.34
C ASN A 400 -16.10 -7.61 19.69
N LYS A 401 -15.70 -8.70 19.00
CA LYS A 401 -16.14 -10.07 19.31
C LYS A 401 -15.66 -10.51 20.70
N GLU A 402 -14.38 -10.29 21.03
CA GLU A 402 -13.85 -10.59 22.36
C GLU A 402 -14.50 -9.73 23.45
N ARG A 403 -14.71 -8.45 23.18
CA ARG A 403 -15.42 -7.52 24.09
C ARG A 403 -16.85 -7.97 24.41
N ALA A 404 -17.58 -8.51 23.45
CA ALA A 404 -18.91 -9.08 23.66
C ALA A 404 -18.87 -10.37 24.49
N GLY A 405 -17.78 -11.13 24.40
CA GLY A 405 -17.53 -12.33 25.22
C GLY A 405 -17.20 -12.06 26.68
N LEU A 406 -16.56 -10.92 26.98
CA LEU A 406 -16.21 -10.51 28.35
C LEU A 406 -17.41 -9.97 29.16
N LYS A 407 -18.52 -9.61 28.51
CA LYS A 407 -19.74 -9.09 29.15
C LYS A 407 -20.73 -10.19 29.56
N LYS A 408 -20.42 -11.44 29.30
CA LYS A 408 -21.20 -12.63 29.71
C LYS A 408 -20.55 -13.32 30.87
#